data_95dd0fd3f6c213d09c3c92d1259f1347
#
_entry.id   95dd0fd3f6c213d09c3c92d1259f1347
#
_cell.length_a   1.000
_cell.length_b   1.000
_cell.length_c   1.000
_cell.angle_alpha   90.00
_cell.angle_beta   90.00
_cell.angle_gamma   90.00
#
_symmetry.space_group_name_H-M   'P 1'
#
loop_
_entity.id
_entity.type
_entity.pdbx_description
1 polymer ?
#
loop_
_entity_poly.entity_id
_entity_poly.type
_entity_poly.pdbx_seq_one_letter_code
_entity_poly.pdbx_strand_id
1 'polypeptide(L)'
;MTIDLVRAALKYLRVDRIPKLNLKPGEVLRKNCETQQAVQFCYVFYVATFTCYMDPSLLEATIEEVIPLIDELCTWIKFFTTHKLAVYMPRPGVVVHEHRTAFLAHNRLLYNLIEMDPRLFHALLDSNAFIDLLLHLWMAMDDDGKPYMGITHSRSGCPLLFVLLKTLEDDDGKDNLLDNLLTRQHHFTTHFITATLSRVHQIVFITDRDENIGFEQAMQYINNLVRVLVLLLXNSTLRYQLLKLSYIRAFTSAFNQFFLKAWVKFGPHHKIWHKSILQPIVSLSLFFKDDQDPRVIKNIGDLVGGGLPTVLVNALANSCQDDKSDTVDMGLTMLDILACHAVYPSISTQVSLESIPTALINKICMNPTIRDAWNAFEQNVGDGVASYARFKSLRITLCDNPLVCASITILVHPAH
;
A
#
# COMPACT_ATOMS: atom_id res chain seq x y z
N MET A 1 -16.25 -30.33 12.77
CA MET A 1 -15.13 -30.51 11.82
C MET A 1 -14.20 -31.57 12.37
N THR A 2 -13.69 -32.49 11.54
CA THR A 2 -12.76 -33.54 11.98
C THR A 2 -11.51 -33.54 11.08
N ILE A 3 -10.42 -34.10 11.58
CA ILE A 3 -9.18 -34.21 10.82
C ILE A 3 -9.38 -35.08 9.55
N ASP A 4 -10.25 -36.07 9.59
CA ASP A 4 -10.53 -36.89 8.42
C ASP A 4 -11.16 -36.10 7.28
N LEU A 5 -11.96 -35.08 7.60
CA LEU A 5 -12.54 -34.22 6.59
C LEU A 5 -11.45 -33.27 6.00
N VAL A 6 -10.50 -32.81 6.82
CA VAL A 6 -9.34 -32.04 6.35
C VAL A 6 -8.50 -32.90 5.39
N ARG A 7 -8.16 -34.12 5.81
CA ARG A 7 -7.43 -35.10 4.97
C ARG A 7 -8.14 -35.39 3.64
N ALA A 8 -9.46 -35.55 3.72
CA ALA A 8 -10.27 -35.79 2.50
C ALA A 8 -10.21 -34.60 1.56
N ALA A 9 -10.29 -33.37 2.12
CA ALA A 9 -10.22 -32.13 1.32
C ALA A 9 -8.85 -32.01 0.64
N LEU A 10 -7.76 -32.17 1.40
CA LEU A 10 -6.40 -32.05 0.88
C LEU A 10 -6.08 -33.11 -0.19
N LYS A 11 -6.60 -34.32 -0.06
CA LYS A 11 -6.42 -35.39 -1.06
C LYS A 11 -6.96 -34.97 -2.45
N TYR A 12 -7.98 -34.12 -2.51
CA TYR A 12 -8.52 -33.62 -3.79
C TYR A 12 -7.72 -32.46 -4.38
N LEU A 13 -6.82 -31.85 -3.60
CA LEU A 13 -6.03 -30.69 -4.02
C LEU A 13 -4.62 -31.07 -4.51
N ARG A 14 -4.43 -32.29 -4.98
CA ARG A 14 -3.15 -32.74 -5.56
C ARG A 14 -2.94 -32.14 -6.94
N VAL A 15 -1.70 -31.71 -7.24
CA VAL A 15 -1.32 -31.04 -8.50
C VAL A 15 -1.61 -31.91 -9.73
N ASP A 16 -1.43 -33.26 -9.62
CA ASP A 16 -1.68 -34.18 -10.73
C ASP A 16 -3.15 -34.21 -11.20
N ARG A 17 -4.06 -33.65 -10.40
CA ARG A 17 -5.48 -33.54 -10.74
C ARG A 17 -5.85 -32.22 -11.42
N ILE A 18 -4.92 -31.27 -11.51
CA ILE A 18 -5.20 -30.00 -12.18
C ILE A 18 -5.40 -30.25 -13.67
N PRO A 19 -6.52 -29.84 -14.25
CA PRO A 19 -6.77 -30.06 -15.67
C PRO A 19 -5.74 -29.37 -16.56
N LYS A 20 -5.15 -30.09 -17.50
CA LYS A 20 -4.27 -29.53 -18.54
C LYS A 20 -5.14 -29.02 -19.67
N LEU A 21 -5.77 -27.87 -19.48
CA LEU A 21 -6.84 -27.42 -20.36
C LEU A 21 -6.49 -26.15 -21.14
N ASN A 22 -6.69 -26.22 -22.46
CA ASN A 22 -6.81 -25.04 -23.31
C ASN A 22 -8.29 -24.60 -23.41
N LEU A 23 -9.03 -24.75 -22.31
CA LEU A 23 -10.45 -24.40 -22.26
C LEU A 23 -10.64 -22.96 -21.78
N LYS A 24 -11.68 -22.33 -22.29
CA LYS A 24 -12.10 -21.01 -21.79
C LYS A 24 -12.56 -21.15 -20.34
N PRO A 25 -12.41 -20.10 -19.50
CA PRO A 25 -12.74 -20.21 -18.08
C PRO A 25 -14.11 -20.82 -17.78
N GLY A 26 -15.16 -20.42 -18.44
CA GLY A 26 -16.50 -20.97 -18.20
C GLY A 26 -16.68 -22.45 -18.58
N GLU A 27 -15.85 -22.97 -19.47
CA GLU A 27 -15.92 -24.37 -19.90
C GLU A 27 -15.29 -25.33 -18.88
N VAL A 28 -14.28 -24.85 -18.13
CA VAL A 28 -13.63 -25.63 -17.08
C VAL A 28 -14.67 -26.10 -16.06
N LEU A 29 -15.54 -25.17 -15.63
CA LEU A 29 -16.56 -25.48 -14.64
C LEU A 29 -17.62 -26.46 -15.14
N ARG A 30 -18.00 -26.36 -16.42
CA ARG A 30 -19.07 -27.22 -17.00
C ARG A 30 -18.61 -28.64 -17.30
N LYS A 31 -17.34 -28.81 -17.68
CA LYS A 31 -16.86 -30.09 -18.25
C LYS A 31 -16.05 -30.93 -17.26
N ASN A 32 -15.71 -30.40 -16.08
CA ASN A 32 -14.80 -31.10 -15.20
C ASN A 32 -15.34 -31.22 -13.77
N CYS A 33 -15.88 -32.38 -13.47
CA CYS A 33 -16.40 -32.74 -12.15
C CYS A 33 -15.31 -32.65 -11.06
N GLU A 34 -14.07 -33.04 -11.41
CA GLU A 34 -12.93 -33.00 -10.46
C GLU A 34 -12.61 -31.57 -10.07
N THR A 35 -12.66 -30.63 -11.03
CA THR A 35 -12.47 -29.19 -10.74
C THR A 35 -13.55 -28.68 -9.79
N GLN A 36 -14.81 -29.05 -10.02
CA GLN A 36 -15.91 -28.66 -9.13
C GLN A 36 -15.69 -29.19 -7.71
N GLN A 37 -15.30 -30.45 -7.61
CA GLN A 37 -14.99 -31.08 -6.32
C GLN A 37 -13.81 -30.38 -5.64
N ALA A 38 -12.73 -30.08 -6.37
CA ALA A 38 -11.56 -29.41 -5.83
C ALA A 38 -11.92 -28.02 -5.26
N VAL A 39 -12.74 -27.23 -5.97
CA VAL A 39 -13.21 -25.93 -5.48
C VAL A 39 -14.02 -26.09 -4.18
N GLN A 40 -14.90 -27.09 -4.12
CA GLN A 40 -15.71 -27.39 -2.94
C GLN A 40 -14.83 -27.83 -1.76
N PHE A 41 -13.83 -28.67 -2.01
CA PHE A 41 -12.91 -29.11 -0.96
C PHE A 41 -11.99 -27.98 -0.48
N CYS A 42 -11.57 -27.10 -1.36
CA CYS A 42 -10.84 -25.88 -0.97
C CYS A 42 -11.70 -25.02 -0.02
N TYR A 43 -13.00 -24.91 -0.29
CA TYR A 43 -13.94 -24.21 0.60
C TYR A 43 -14.11 -24.94 1.94
N VAL A 44 -14.22 -26.28 1.94
CA VAL A 44 -14.27 -27.07 3.17
C VAL A 44 -13.02 -26.81 4.02
N PHE A 45 -11.86 -26.80 3.37
CA PHE A 45 -10.60 -26.50 4.05
C PHE A 45 -10.59 -25.06 4.61
N TYR A 46 -11.07 -24.08 3.85
CA TYR A 46 -11.23 -22.71 4.33
C TYR A 46 -12.09 -22.66 5.61
N VAL A 47 -13.20 -23.40 5.64
CA VAL A 47 -14.05 -23.48 6.84
C VAL A 47 -13.31 -24.16 8.00
N ALA A 48 -12.50 -25.17 7.70
CA ALA A 48 -11.70 -25.86 8.71
C ALA A 48 -10.72 -24.91 9.41
N THR A 49 -10.12 -23.95 8.70
CA THR A 49 -9.20 -22.97 9.32
C THR A 49 -9.87 -22.18 10.45
N PHE A 50 -11.16 -21.86 10.34
CA PHE A 50 -11.89 -21.20 11.42
C PHE A 50 -12.11 -22.12 12.62
N THR A 51 -12.37 -23.40 12.39
CA THR A 51 -12.58 -24.36 13.46
C THR A 51 -11.30 -24.59 14.26
N CYS A 52 -10.14 -24.55 13.58
CA CYS A 52 -8.84 -24.72 14.23
C CYS A 52 -8.57 -23.69 15.32
N TYR A 53 -9.10 -22.47 15.20
CA TYR A 53 -8.96 -21.46 16.26
C TYR A 53 -9.66 -21.86 17.56
N MET A 54 -10.62 -22.78 17.49
CA MET A 54 -11.43 -23.21 18.64
C MET A 54 -11.01 -24.56 19.20
N ASP A 55 -10.17 -25.31 18.45
CA ASP A 55 -9.79 -26.69 18.80
C ASP A 55 -8.27 -26.89 18.56
N PRO A 56 -7.45 -26.78 19.62
CA PRO A 56 -5.99 -26.95 19.49
C PRO A 56 -5.54 -28.32 18.96
N SER A 57 -6.32 -29.39 19.24
CA SER A 57 -5.96 -30.73 18.75
C SER A 57 -6.18 -30.86 17.24
N LEU A 58 -7.25 -30.24 16.75
CA LEU A 58 -7.52 -30.16 15.29
C LEU A 58 -6.49 -29.25 14.62
N LEU A 59 -6.09 -28.16 15.27
CA LEU A 59 -5.08 -27.24 14.76
C LEU A 59 -3.76 -27.98 14.48
N GLU A 60 -3.22 -28.66 15.49
CA GLU A 60 -1.92 -29.35 15.36
C GLU A 60 -1.97 -30.40 14.24
N ALA A 61 -3.00 -31.24 14.24
CA ALA A 61 -3.17 -32.26 13.20
C ALA A 61 -3.32 -31.63 11.81
N THR A 62 -4.01 -30.50 11.70
CA THR A 62 -4.18 -29.79 10.42
C THR A 62 -2.85 -29.22 9.92
N ILE A 63 -2.03 -28.65 10.79
CA ILE A 63 -0.71 -28.12 10.42
C ILE A 63 0.17 -29.24 9.83
N GLU A 64 0.22 -30.41 10.51
CA GLU A 64 1.00 -31.57 10.04
C GLU A 64 0.58 -32.05 8.64
N GLU A 65 -0.73 -31.99 8.35
CA GLU A 65 -1.26 -32.44 7.04
C GLU A 65 -1.04 -31.38 5.94
N VAL A 66 -1.05 -30.08 6.28
CA VAL A 66 -1.01 -28.99 5.30
C VAL A 66 0.43 -28.69 4.85
N ILE A 67 1.40 -28.68 5.77
CA ILE A 67 2.78 -28.28 5.45
C ILE A 67 3.32 -29.04 4.22
N PRO A 68 3.22 -30.40 4.14
CA PRO A 68 3.76 -31.08 2.98
C PRO A 68 3.00 -30.85 1.67
N LEU A 69 1.83 -30.19 1.72
CA LEU A 69 0.96 -29.97 0.55
C LEU A 69 0.81 -28.48 0.19
N ILE A 70 1.66 -27.61 0.73
CA ILE A 70 1.58 -26.16 0.49
C ILE A 70 1.73 -25.83 -1.00
N ASP A 71 2.67 -26.45 -1.69
CA ASP A 71 2.89 -26.23 -3.13
C ASP A 71 1.65 -26.60 -3.95
N GLU A 72 1.05 -27.74 -3.62
CA GLU A 72 -0.19 -28.20 -4.27
C GLU A 72 -1.33 -27.23 -4.03
N LEU A 73 -1.51 -26.81 -2.78
CA LEU A 73 -2.58 -25.88 -2.40
C LEU A 73 -2.42 -24.54 -3.14
N CYS A 74 -1.21 -23.99 -3.15
CA CYS A 74 -0.92 -22.73 -3.83
C CYS A 74 -1.15 -22.83 -5.35
N THR A 75 -0.75 -23.96 -5.95
CA THR A 75 -0.96 -24.20 -7.39
C THR A 75 -2.46 -24.26 -7.71
N TRP A 76 -3.25 -24.94 -6.88
CA TRP A 76 -4.70 -25.00 -7.05
C TRP A 76 -5.36 -23.62 -6.87
N ILE A 77 -4.95 -22.85 -5.87
CA ILE A 77 -5.49 -21.50 -5.64
C ILE A 77 -5.18 -20.61 -6.88
N LYS A 78 -3.97 -20.72 -7.42
CA LYS A 78 -3.61 -20.01 -8.66
C LYS A 78 -4.51 -20.42 -9.82
N PHE A 79 -4.76 -21.72 -9.97
CA PHE A 79 -5.67 -22.24 -10.99
C PHE A 79 -7.09 -21.68 -10.79
N PHE A 80 -7.61 -21.73 -9.54
CA PHE A 80 -8.96 -21.22 -9.25
C PHE A 80 -9.10 -19.72 -9.55
N THR A 81 -8.11 -18.93 -9.16
CA THR A 81 -8.16 -17.48 -9.39
C THR A 81 -8.01 -17.14 -10.87
N THR A 82 -7.15 -17.87 -11.60
CA THR A 82 -7.00 -17.72 -13.06
C THR A 82 -8.32 -18.02 -13.79
N HIS A 83 -9.03 -19.07 -13.35
CA HIS A 83 -10.29 -19.51 -13.97
C HIS A 83 -11.53 -18.94 -13.28
N LYS A 84 -11.36 -18.02 -12.31
CA LYS A 84 -12.44 -17.27 -11.64
C LYS A 84 -13.39 -18.18 -10.84
N LEU A 85 -12.88 -19.27 -10.23
CA LEU A 85 -13.68 -20.30 -9.57
C LEU A 85 -13.69 -20.14 -8.05
N ALA A 86 -14.87 -20.16 -7.43
CA ALA A 86 -15.05 -20.14 -5.97
C ALA A 86 -16.41 -20.72 -5.59
N VAL A 87 -16.55 -21.12 -4.32
CA VAL A 87 -17.86 -21.44 -3.75
C VAL A 87 -18.56 -20.13 -3.36
N TYR A 88 -19.82 -20.01 -3.70
CA TYR A 88 -20.63 -18.86 -3.36
C TYR A 88 -20.99 -18.87 -1.87
N MET A 89 -20.40 -17.96 -1.12
CA MET A 89 -20.46 -17.99 0.35
C MET A 89 -21.89 -17.96 0.94
N PRO A 90 -22.83 -17.10 0.44
CA PRO A 90 -24.21 -17.13 0.94
C PRO A 90 -24.98 -18.45 0.66
N ARG A 91 -24.49 -19.24 -0.30
CA ARG A 91 -25.09 -20.54 -0.64
C ARG A 91 -23.98 -21.58 -0.78
N PRO A 92 -23.48 -22.11 0.36
CA PRO A 92 -22.43 -23.11 0.32
C PRO A 92 -22.80 -24.31 -0.56
N GLY A 93 -21.85 -24.84 -1.29
CA GLY A 93 -22.07 -25.93 -2.25
C GLY A 93 -22.34 -25.47 -3.67
N VAL A 94 -22.65 -24.17 -3.89
CA VAL A 94 -22.81 -23.62 -5.23
C VAL A 94 -21.47 -23.05 -5.69
N VAL A 95 -20.88 -23.65 -6.72
CA VAL A 95 -19.64 -23.15 -7.35
C VAL A 95 -20.00 -22.06 -8.36
N VAL A 96 -19.37 -20.92 -8.25
CA VAL A 96 -19.58 -19.79 -9.15
C VAL A 96 -18.32 -19.49 -9.97
N HIS A 97 -18.53 -18.90 -11.12
CA HIS A 97 -17.48 -18.41 -12.00
C HIS A 97 -17.49 -16.87 -11.95
N GLU A 98 -16.87 -16.33 -10.91
CA GLU A 98 -16.87 -14.88 -10.66
C GLU A 98 -15.52 -14.44 -10.07
N HIS A 99 -14.86 -13.52 -10.74
CA HIS A 99 -13.50 -13.11 -10.44
C HIS A 99 -13.35 -12.52 -9.02
N ARG A 100 -14.25 -11.60 -8.65
CA ARG A 100 -14.19 -10.95 -7.34
C ARG A 100 -14.38 -11.96 -6.20
N THR A 101 -15.35 -12.85 -6.34
CA THR A 101 -15.63 -13.87 -5.31
C THR A 101 -14.43 -14.83 -5.17
N ALA A 102 -13.86 -15.28 -6.30
CA ALA A 102 -12.68 -16.16 -6.27
C ALA A 102 -11.50 -15.45 -5.60
N PHE A 103 -11.21 -14.21 -6.02
CA PHE A 103 -10.12 -13.42 -5.45
C PHE A 103 -10.28 -13.27 -3.94
N LEU A 104 -11.45 -12.87 -3.45
CA LEU A 104 -11.68 -12.64 -2.02
C LEU A 104 -11.60 -13.92 -1.19
N ALA A 105 -12.22 -15.02 -1.69
CA ALA A 105 -12.25 -16.29 -0.96
C ALA A 105 -10.84 -16.87 -0.77
N HIS A 106 -10.05 -16.89 -1.85
CA HIS A 106 -8.72 -17.50 -1.81
C HIS A 106 -7.69 -16.63 -1.08
N ASN A 107 -7.80 -15.31 -1.15
CA ASN A 107 -6.96 -14.41 -0.34
C ASN A 107 -7.25 -14.56 1.17
N ARG A 108 -8.52 -14.77 1.52
CA ARG A 108 -8.89 -15.03 2.91
C ARG A 108 -8.32 -16.35 3.42
N LEU A 109 -8.29 -17.37 2.58
CA LEU A 109 -7.68 -18.66 2.94
C LEU A 109 -6.19 -18.46 3.24
N LEU A 110 -5.45 -17.79 2.36
CA LEU A 110 -4.02 -17.50 2.58
C LEU A 110 -3.80 -16.71 3.87
N TYR A 111 -4.61 -15.69 4.10
CA TYR A 111 -4.56 -14.90 5.33
C TYR A 111 -4.75 -15.78 6.57
N ASN A 112 -5.75 -16.67 6.54
CA ASN A 112 -6.03 -17.58 7.66
C ASN A 112 -4.85 -18.51 7.94
N LEU A 113 -4.21 -19.04 6.90
CA LEU A 113 -3.05 -19.95 7.06
C LEU A 113 -1.90 -19.24 7.75
N ILE A 114 -1.61 -17.99 7.34
CA ILE A 114 -0.51 -17.18 7.91
C ILE A 114 -0.78 -16.85 9.38
N GLU A 115 -2.04 -16.53 9.71
CA GLU A 115 -2.42 -16.16 11.08
C GLU A 115 -2.59 -17.36 12.01
N MET A 116 -2.78 -18.55 11.43
CA MET A 116 -3.11 -19.75 12.17
C MET A 116 -1.92 -20.28 12.97
N ASP A 117 -0.72 -20.32 12.35
CA ASP A 117 0.49 -20.83 13.01
C ASP A 117 1.76 -20.36 12.28
N PRO A 118 2.81 -19.94 13.02
CA PRO A 118 4.07 -19.52 12.40
C PRO A 118 4.74 -20.60 11.51
N ARG A 119 4.57 -21.88 11.83
CA ARG A 119 5.15 -22.96 11.01
C ARG A 119 4.54 -22.98 9.60
N LEU A 120 3.23 -22.72 9.50
CA LEU A 120 2.56 -22.60 8.20
C LEU A 120 3.08 -21.39 7.43
N PHE A 121 3.29 -20.27 8.14
CA PHE A 121 3.83 -19.06 7.50
C PHE A 121 5.23 -19.33 6.94
N HIS A 122 6.13 -19.91 7.74
CA HIS A 122 7.49 -20.23 7.26
C HIS A 122 7.45 -21.22 6.09
N ALA A 123 6.61 -22.27 6.17
CA ALA A 123 6.47 -23.22 5.08
C ALA A 123 5.91 -22.58 3.79
N LEU A 124 5.05 -21.55 3.92
CA LEU A 124 4.61 -20.75 2.77
C LEU A 124 5.78 -19.93 2.20
N LEU A 125 6.59 -19.29 3.04
CA LEU A 125 7.73 -18.49 2.59
C LEU A 125 8.77 -19.33 1.83
N ASP A 126 8.96 -20.59 2.22
CA ASP A 126 9.85 -21.53 1.55
C ASP A 126 9.31 -22.04 0.21
N SER A 127 8.01 -21.81 -0.06
CA SER A 127 7.32 -22.34 -1.25
C SER A 127 7.42 -21.39 -2.44
N ASN A 128 8.09 -21.82 -3.50
CA ASN A 128 8.10 -21.06 -4.77
C ASN A 128 6.68 -20.93 -5.37
N ALA A 129 5.82 -21.92 -5.15
CA ALA A 129 4.43 -21.87 -5.61
C ALA A 129 3.65 -20.76 -4.89
N PHE A 130 3.92 -20.55 -3.59
CA PHE A 130 3.31 -19.45 -2.83
C PHE A 130 3.78 -18.09 -3.34
N ILE A 131 5.09 -17.91 -3.53
CA ILE A 131 5.63 -16.64 -4.03
C ILE A 131 5.05 -16.30 -5.41
N ASP A 132 4.98 -17.30 -6.30
CA ASP A 132 4.39 -17.14 -7.63
C ASP A 132 2.89 -16.83 -7.56
N LEU A 133 2.17 -17.47 -6.64
CA LEU A 133 0.76 -17.18 -6.39
C LEU A 133 0.58 -15.75 -5.86
N LEU A 134 1.38 -15.32 -4.88
CA LEU A 134 1.30 -13.99 -4.27
C LEU A 134 1.50 -12.90 -5.34
N LEU A 135 2.53 -13.07 -6.20
CA LEU A 135 2.77 -12.15 -7.31
C LEU A 135 1.58 -12.14 -8.30
N HIS A 136 1.04 -13.32 -8.62
CA HIS A 136 -0.13 -13.46 -9.50
C HIS A 136 -1.34 -12.69 -8.92
N LEU A 137 -1.64 -12.90 -7.64
CA LEU A 137 -2.77 -12.25 -6.97
C LEU A 137 -2.57 -10.72 -6.88
N TRP A 138 -1.33 -10.28 -6.62
CA TRP A 138 -1.03 -8.84 -6.55
C TRP A 138 -1.26 -8.14 -7.89
N MET A 139 -0.95 -8.82 -8.99
CA MET A 139 -1.12 -8.27 -10.35
C MET A 139 -2.51 -8.51 -10.94
N ALA A 140 -3.38 -9.28 -10.24
CA ALA A 140 -4.72 -9.58 -10.75
C ALA A 140 -5.57 -8.31 -10.88
N MET A 141 -6.19 -8.16 -12.04
CA MET A 141 -7.02 -7.00 -12.39
C MET A 141 -8.46 -7.43 -12.66
N ASP A 142 -9.39 -6.53 -12.37
CA ASP A 142 -10.80 -6.72 -12.73
C ASP A 142 -11.02 -6.44 -14.23
N ASP A 143 -12.27 -6.54 -14.67
CA ASP A 143 -12.62 -6.38 -16.08
C ASP A 143 -12.43 -4.92 -16.55
N ASP A 144 -12.31 -3.95 -15.62
CA ASP A 144 -11.99 -2.55 -15.91
C ASP A 144 -10.48 -2.28 -15.94
N GLY A 145 -9.65 -3.29 -15.73
CA GLY A 145 -8.19 -3.15 -15.64
C GLY A 145 -7.71 -2.53 -14.33
N LYS A 146 -8.52 -2.61 -13.26
CA LYS A 146 -8.15 -2.11 -11.93
C LYS A 146 -7.79 -3.27 -11.01
N PRO A 147 -6.75 -3.13 -10.18
CA PRO A 147 -6.42 -4.20 -9.22
C PRO A 147 -7.53 -4.40 -8.20
N TYR A 148 -7.74 -5.66 -7.83
CA TYR A 148 -8.74 -5.99 -6.81
C TYR A 148 -8.36 -5.40 -5.46
N MET A 149 -9.29 -4.64 -4.87
CA MET A 149 -9.19 -4.17 -3.48
C MET A 149 -10.10 -5.07 -2.64
N GLY A 150 -9.50 -5.96 -1.89
CA GLY A 150 -10.23 -6.88 -1.03
C GLY A 150 -10.41 -6.32 0.38
N ILE A 151 -10.78 -5.05 0.54
CA ILE A 151 -11.00 -4.47 1.87
C ILE A 151 -12.20 -5.15 2.51
N THR A 152 -12.01 -5.66 3.70
CA THR A 152 -13.03 -6.38 4.47
C THR A 152 -13.20 -5.72 5.84
N HIS A 153 -14.29 -6.07 6.53
CA HIS A 153 -14.54 -5.59 7.89
C HIS A 153 -13.64 -6.26 8.94
N SER A 154 -12.80 -7.22 8.54
CA SER A 154 -11.87 -7.85 9.45
C SER A 154 -10.76 -6.88 9.89
N ARG A 155 -10.11 -7.20 11.00
CA ARG A 155 -8.99 -6.41 11.55
C ARG A 155 -7.81 -6.28 10.57
N SER A 156 -7.68 -7.21 9.63
CA SER A 156 -6.61 -7.16 8.61
C SER A 156 -6.82 -6.07 7.56
N GLY A 157 -8.05 -5.53 7.43
CA GLY A 157 -8.42 -4.61 6.34
C GLY A 157 -8.45 -5.33 4.99
N CYS A 158 -7.30 -5.56 4.37
CA CYS A 158 -7.20 -6.26 3.08
C CYS A 158 -6.29 -7.50 3.23
N PRO A 159 -6.85 -8.73 3.14
CA PRO A 159 -6.07 -9.95 3.29
C PRO A 159 -4.84 -10.03 2.37
N LEU A 160 -4.99 -9.74 1.09
CA LEU A 160 -3.86 -9.80 0.15
C LEU A 160 -2.74 -8.82 0.55
N LEU A 161 -3.12 -7.58 0.90
CA LEU A 161 -2.14 -6.57 1.30
C LEU A 161 -1.43 -6.98 2.58
N PHE A 162 -2.15 -7.61 3.52
CA PHE A 162 -1.57 -8.15 4.75
C PHE A 162 -0.57 -9.28 4.42
N VAL A 163 -0.95 -10.22 3.56
CA VAL A 163 -0.09 -11.36 3.15
C VAL A 163 1.20 -10.82 2.51
N LEU A 164 1.08 -9.89 1.56
CA LEU A 164 2.26 -9.30 0.91
C LEU A 164 3.14 -8.54 1.92
N LEU A 165 2.52 -7.78 2.82
CA LEU A 165 3.26 -7.02 3.82
C LEU A 165 4.03 -7.96 4.76
N LYS A 166 3.38 -9.04 5.24
CA LYS A 166 4.03 -10.03 6.10
C LYS A 166 5.21 -10.71 5.40
N THR A 167 5.03 -11.05 4.11
CA THR A 167 6.12 -11.63 3.30
C THR A 167 7.30 -10.66 3.17
N LEU A 168 7.03 -9.36 2.96
CA LEU A 168 8.07 -8.35 2.83
C LEU A 168 8.72 -7.95 4.17
N GLU A 169 8.05 -8.18 5.29
CA GLU A 169 8.59 -7.92 6.65
C GLU A 169 9.50 -9.03 7.15
N ASP A 170 9.38 -10.21 6.57
CA ASP A 170 10.26 -11.36 6.84
C ASP A 170 11.46 -11.29 5.87
N ASP A 171 12.67 -11.44 6.36
CA ASP A 171 13.87 -11.27 5.53
C ASP A 171 13.98 -12.37 4.45
N ASP A 172 13.72 -13.64 4.80
CA ASP A 172 13.75 -14.73 3.83
C ASP A 172 12.62 -14.59 2.81
N GLY A 173 11.42 -14.25 3.27
CA GLY A 173 10.25 -14.01 2.41
C GLY A 173 10.48 -12.85 1.46
N LYS A 174 11.06 -11.76 1.94
CA LYS A 174 11.40 -10.59 1.12
C LYS A 174 12.42 -10.97 0.03
N ASP A 175 13.48 -11.67 0.41
CA ASP A 175 14.54 -12.05 -0.53
C ASP A 175 13.97 -13.00 -1.60
N ASN A 176 13.19 -14.02 -1.21
CA ASN A 176 12.54 -14.94 -2.13
C ASN A 176 11.59 -14.20 -3.10
N LEU A 177 10.80 -13.26 -2.58
CA LEU A 177 9.86 -12.49 -3.41
C LEU A 177 10.61 -11.58 -4.39
N LEU A 178 11.64 -10.87 -3.93
CA LEU A 178 12.42 -9.96 -4.76
C LEU A 178 13.21 -10.71 -5.83
N ASP A 179 13.84 -11.83 -5.47
CA ASP A 179 14.56 -12.68 -6.44
C ASP A 179 13.59 -13.18 -7.52
N ASN A 180 12.44 -13.71 -7.11
CA ASN A 180 11.43 -14.18 -8.05
C ASN A 180 10.92 -13.06 -8.96
N LEU A 181 10.74 -11.85 -8.42
CA LEU A 181 10.25 -10.69 -9.19
C LEU A 181 11.29 -10.19 -10.18
N LEU A 182 12.57 -10.12 -9.77
CA LEU A 182 13.63 -9.46 -10.54
C LEU A 182 14.32 -10.39 -11.54
N THR A 183 14.28 -11.70 -11.32
CA THR A 183 14.85 -12.69 -12.29
C THR A 183 13.93 -12.92 -13.48
N ARG A 184 12.66 -12.55 -13.39
CA ARG A 184 11.72 -12.66 -14.52
C ARG A 184 11.98 -11.57 -15.56
N GLN A 185 11.37 -11.72 -16.73
CA GLN A 185 11.47 -10.76 -17.80
C GLN A 185 11.04 -9.35 -17.32
N HIS A 186 11.69 -8.32 -17.82
CA HIS A 186 11.48 -6.91 -17.41
C HIS A 186 10.00 -6.49 -17.42
N HIS A 187 9.21 -6.99 -18.37
CA HIS A 187 7.78 -6.63 -18.43
C HIS A 187 7.01 -7.11 -17.19
N PHE A 188 7.43 -8.19 -16.55
CA PHE A 188 6.80 -8.73 -15.34
C PHE A 188 6.99 -7.75 -14.17
N THR A 189 8.22 -7.27 -13.96
CA THR A 189 8.52 -6.27 -12.93
C THR A 189 7.74 -4.96 -13.20
N THR A 190 7.69 -4.53 -14.47
CA THR A 190 6.91 -3.35 -14.86
C THR A 190 5.42 -3.54 -14.54
N HIS A 191 4.86 -4.73 -14.80
CA HIS A 191 3.46 -5.03 -14.49
C HIS A 191 3.21 -4.99 -12.97
N PHE A 192 4.11 -5.57 -12.17
CA PHE A 192 4.03 -5.52 -10.71
C PHE A 192 4.01 -4.07 -10.19
N ILE A 193 4.92 -3.24 -10.69
CA ILE A 193 4.99 -1.81 -10.32
C ILE A 193 3.71 -1.08 -10.75
N THR A 194 3.22 -1.34 -11.95
CA THR A 194 1.97 -0.74 -12.45
C THR A 194 0.78 -1.13 -11.57
N ALA A 195 0.69 -2.39 -11.17
CA ALA A 195 -0.37 -2.85 -10.27
C ALA A 195 -0.28 -2.16 -8.90
N THR A 196 0.95 -1.96 -8.39
CA THR A 196 1.20 -1.24 -7.13
C THR A 196 0.72 0.21 -7.25
N LEU A 197 1.08 0.92 -8.31
CA LEU A 197 0.66 2.31 -8.53
C LEU A 197 -0.85 2.42 -8.78
N SER A 198 -1.44 1.44 -9.44
CA SER A 198 -2.90 1.43 -9.63
C SER A 198 -3.63 1.33 -8.28
N ARG A 199 -3.07 0.59 -7.31
CA ARG A 199 -3.62 0.57 -5.93
C ARG A 199 -3.49 1.93 -5.25
N VAL A 200 -2.38 2.64 -5.47
CA VAL A 200 -2.21 4.01 -4.98
C VAL A 200 -3.31 4.91 -5.54
N HIS A 201 -3.55 4.86 -6.84
CA HIS A 201 -4.61 5.68 -7.47
C HIS A 201 -6.01 5.31 -6.96
N GLN A 202 -6.22 4.05 -6.58
CA GLN A 202 -7.52 3.61 -6.05
C GLN A 202 -7.82 4.13 -4.64
N ILE A 203 -6.83 4.66 -3.91
CA ILE A 203 -7.03 5.24 -2.57
C ILE A 203 -8.19 6.25 -2.59
N VAL A 204 -8.27 7.06 -3.64
CA VAL A 204 -9.31 8.10 -3.83
C VAL A 204 -10.73 7.53 -3.76
N PHE A 205 -10.90 6.26 -4.15
CA PHE A 205 -12.22 5.64 -4.29
C PHE A 205 -12.58 4.70 -3.13
N ILE A 206 -11.73 4.58 -2.10
CA ILE A 206 -12.00 3.69 -0.97
C ILE A 206 -13.32 4.07 -0.27
N THR A 207 -13.54 5.39 -0.12
CA THR A 207 -14.75 5.90 0.54
C THR A 207 -16.01 5.75 -0.31
N ASP A 208 -15.87 5.59 -1.62
CA ASP A 208 -16.99 5.56 -2.56
C ASP A 208 -17.44 4.12 -2.88
N ARG A 209 -16.54 3.14 -2.82
CA ARG A 209 -16.79 1.77 -3.31
C ARG A 209 -17.70 0.93 -2.43
N ASP A 210 -17.68 1.16 -1.13
CA ASP A 210 -18.48 0.37 -0.19
C ASP A 210 -18.87 1.27 0.99
N GLU A 211 -20.16 1.47 1.17
CA GLU A 211 -20.69 2.30 2.24
C GLU A 211 -20.31 1.77 3.63
N ASN A 212 -20.04 0.47 3.72
CA ASN A 212 -19.73 -0.18 5.00
C ASN A 212 -18.24 -0.04 5.40
N ILE A 213 -17.35 0.39 4.49
CA ILE A 213 -15.94 0.58 4.85
C ILE A 213 -15.82 1.78 5.79
N GLY A 214 -15.40 1.52 7.02
CA GLY A 214 -15.16 2.55 8.03
C GLY A 214 -13.84 3.27 7.81
N PHE A 215 -13.69 4.43 8.48
CA PHE A 215 -12.48 5.24 8.36
C PHE A 215 -11.23 4.49 8.83
N GLU A 216 -11.34 3.69 9.90
CA GLU A 216 -10.22 2.91 10.42
C GLU A 216 -9.71 1.88 9.41
N GLN A 217 -10.64 1.15 8.75
CA GLN A 217 -10.26 0.18 7.73
C GLN A 217 -9.58 0.84 6.52
N ALA A 218 -10.12 2.00 6.10
CA ALA A 218 -9.53 2.77 5.00
C ALA A 218 -8.11 3.22 5.36
N MET A 219 -7.91 3.79 6.54
CA MET A 219 -6.58 4.23 7.00
C MET A 219 -5.63 3.06 7.18
N GLN A 220 -6.11 1.94 7.71
CA GLN A 220 -5.28 0.73 7.83
C GLN A 220 -4.80 0.24 6.46
N TYR A 221 -5.70 0.22 5.47
CA TYR A 221 -5.32 -0.13 4.09
C TYR A 221 -4.22 0.80 3.57
N ILE A 222 -4.42 2.12 3.74
CA ILE A 222 -3.47 3.13 3.25
C ILE A 222 -2.11 2.98 3.96
N ASN A 223 -2.10 2.83 5.28
CA ASN A 223 -0.87 2.64 6.05
C ASN A 223 -0.12 1.37 5.61
N ASN A 224 -0.83 0.26 5.44
CA ASN A 224 -0.21 -0.99 4.99
C ASN A 224 0.34 -0.86 3.56
N LEU A 225 -0.35 -0.15 2.67
CA LEU A 225 0.12 0.10 1.31
C LEU A 225 1.41 0.94 1.32
N VAL A 226 1.49 1.95 2.18
CA VAL A 226 2.72 2.75 2.36
C VAL A 226 3.85 1.88 2.90
N ARG A 227 3.59 1.00 3.87
CA ARG A 227 4.61 0.09 4.39
C ARG A 227 5.15 -0.82 3.28
N VAL A 228 4.26 -1.37 2.43
CA VAL A 228 4.68 -2.15 1.25
C VAL A 228 5.57 -1.30 0.34
N LEU A 229 5.15 -0.06 0.02
CA LEU A 229 5.96 0.85 -0.81
C LEU A 229 7.35 1.08 -0.20
N VAL A 230 7.42 1.38 1.10
CA VAL A 230 8.68 1.63 1.81
C VAL A 230 9.59 0.40 1.75
N LEU A 231 9.03 -0.81 1.95
CA LEU A 231 9.82 -2.06 1.89
C LEU A 231 10.32 -2.35 0.46
N LEU A 232 9.53 -2.07 -0.55
CA LEU A 232 9.94 -2.21 -1.96
C LEU A 232 11.04 -1.20 -2.33
N LEU A 233 11.03 -0.03 -1.73
CA LEU A 233 12.05 0.98 -1.97
C LEU A 233 13.45 0.62 -1.43
N UNK A 234 13.46 -0.32 -0.65
CA UNK A 234 14.51 -0.75 -0.30
C UNK A 234 15.28 -1.27 -1.26
N ASN A 235 14.80 -1.85 -2.30
CA ASN A 235 15.50 -2.39 -3.47
C ASN A 235 15.77 -1.28 -4.50
N SER A 236 17.00 -1.12 -4.92
CA SER A 236 17.41 0.00 -5.79
C SER A 236 16.72 -0.04 -7.17
N THR A 237 16.52 -1.22 -7.75
CA THR A 237 15.87 -1.38 -9.04
C THR A 237 14.40 -0.96 -8.99
N LEU A 238 13.67 -1.43 -7.96
CA LEU A 238 12.27 -1.07 -7.77
C LEU A 238 12.14 0.42 -7.42
N ARG A 239 13.01 0.93 -6.57
CA ARG A 239 13.06 2.37 -6.22
C ARG A 239 13.22 3.21 -7.49
N TYR A 240 14.17 2.86 -8.35
CA TYR A 240 14.37 3.60 -9.61
C TYR A 240 13.11 3.61 -10.48
N GLN A 241 12.47 2.47 -10.64
CA GLN A 241 11.23 2.35 -11.44
C GLN A 241 10.07 3.14 -10.83
N LEU A 242 9.87 3.05 -9.51
CA LEU A 242 8.83 3.80 -8.80
C LEU A 242 9.05 5.32 -8.93
N LEU A 243 10.29 5.78 -8.74
CA LEU A 243 10.64 7.21 -8.88
C LEU A 243 10.44 7.69 -10.32
N LYS A 244 10.78 6.87 -11.32
CA LYS A 244 10.54 7.18 -12.72
C LYS A 244 9.06 7.41 -13.02
N LEU A 245 8.18 6.73 -12.33
CA LEU A 245 6.71 6.84 -12.48
C LEU A 245 6.10 7.85 -11.48
N SER A 246 6.93 8.68 -10.82
CA SER A 246 6.51 9.76 -9.90
C SER A 246 5.52 9.27 -8.83
N TYR A 247 5.83 8.11 -8.22
CA TYR A 247 4.92 7.49 -7.25
C TYR A 247 4.65 8.38 -6.03
N ILE A 248 5.60 9.24 -5.64
CA ILE A 248 5.46 10.17 -4.52
C ILE A 248 4.30 11.14 -4.79
N ARG A 249 4.35 11.77 -5.97
CA ARG A 249 3.30 12.72 -6.41
C ARG A 249 1.96 12.01 -6.56
N ALA A 250 1.96 10.81 -7.16
CA ALA A 250 0.74 10.01 -7.34
C ALA A 250 0.12 9.67 -5.97
N PHE A 251 0.93 9.19 -5.02
CA PHE A 251 0.44 8.85 -3.67
C PHE A 251 -0.10 10.09 -2.95
N THR A 252 0.68 11.18 -2.91
CA THR A 252 0.29 12.39 -2.19
C THR A 252 -1.00 12.99 -2.77
N SER A 253 -1.13 13.00 -4.11
CA SER A 253 -2.35 13.49 -4.76
C SER A 253 -3.56 12.59 -4.47
N ALA A 254 -3.39 11.28 -4.53
CA ALA A 254 -4.48 10.34 -4.21
C ALA A 254 -4.88 10.46 -2.73
N PHE A 255 -3.90 10.59 -1.84
CA PHE A 255 -4.13 10.76 -0.41
C PHE A 255 -4.84 12.09 -0.10
N ASN A 256 -4.45 13.18 -0.76
CA ASN A 256 -5.11 14.49 -0.60
C ASN A 256 -6.60 14.40 -1.00
N GLN A 257 -6.90 13.77 -2.13
CA GLN A 257 -8.28 13.58 -2.58
C GLN A 257 -9.06 12.68 -1.62
N PHE A 258 -8.46 11.58 -1.16
CA PHE A 258 -9.06 10.72 -0.14
C PHE A 258 -9.36 11.50 1.14
N PHE A 259 -8.40 12.31 1.60
CA PHE A 259 -8.52 13.13 2.81
C PHE A 259 -9.77 14.02 2.74
N LEU A 260 -9.93 14.74 1.62
CA LEU A 260 -11.08 15.65 1.44
C LEU A 260 -12.40 14.90 1.43
N LYS A 261 -12.47 13.74 0.75
CA LYS A 261 -13.68 12.89 0.74
C LYS A 261 -13.97 12.29 2.12
N ALA A 262 -12.95 11.82 2.80
CA ALA A 262 -13.07 11.23 4.14
C ALA A 262 -13.59 12.27 5.14
N TRP A 263 -13.14 13.51 5.01
CA TRP A 263 -13.62 14.62 5.84
C TRP A 263 -15.13 14.80 5.69
N VAL A 264 -15.63 14.79 4.45
CA VAL A 264 -17.06 14.93 4.18
C VAL A 264 -17.85 13.70 4.69
N LYS A 265 -17.32 12.49 4.47
CA LYS A 265 -18.03 11.24 4.80
C LYS A 265 -18.07 10.95 6.30
N PHE A 266 -16.94 11.11 7.00
CA PHE A 266 -16.80 10.65 8.39
C PHE A 266 -16.92 11.78 9.42
N GLY A 267 -16.90 13.03 8.97
CA GLY A 267 -17.03 14.22 9.82
C GLY A 267 -15.77 14.55 10.62
N PRO A 268 -15.78 15.69 11.32
CA PRO A 268 -14.58 16.24 12.00
C PRO A 268 -14.22 15.58 13.33
N HIS A 269 -15.14 14.83 13.93
CA HIS A 269 -14.96 14.32 15.30
C HIS A 269 -14.36 12.92 15.39
N HIS A 270 -13.98 12.31 14.27
CA HIS A 270 -13.40 10.96 14.29
C HIS A 270 -11.96 11.01 14.84
N LYS A 271 -11.67 10.12 15.80
CA LYS A 271 -10.37 10.09 16.51
C LYS A 271 -9.12 10.00 15.62
N ILE A 272 -9.26 9.45 14.40
CA ILE A 272 -8.13 9.30 13.46
C ILE A 272 -7.56 10.67 13.05
N TRP A 273 -8.39 11.71 12.99
CA TRP A 273 -7.89 13.06 12.67
C TRP A 273 -6.81 13.53 13.65
N HIS A 274 -6.92 13.14 14.93
CA HIS A 274 -5.98 13.56 15.98
C HIS A 274 -4.78 12.61 16.15
N LYS A 275 -4.89 11.35 15.71
CA LYS A 275 -3.88 10.33 16.01
C LYS A 275 -2.97 9.97 14.85
N SER A 276 -3.53 9.68 13.69
CA SER A 276 -2.76 8.95 12.69
C SER A 276 -3.00 9.37 11.25
N ILE A 277 -3.73 10.45 11.03
CA ILE A 277 -4.10 10.85 9.65
C ILE A 277 -2.85 11.19 8.80
N LEU A 278 -1.80 11.73 9.41
CA LEU A 278 -0.58 12.09 8.69
C LEU A 278 0.44 10.95 8.62
N GLN A 279 0.21 9.84 9.34
CA GLN A 279 1.16 8.72 9.41
C GLN A 279 1.62 8.21 8.03
N PRO A 280 0.73 8.01 7.03
CA PRO A 280 1.18 7.54 5.71
C PRO A 280 2.16 8.49 5.03
N ILE A 281 1.90 9.81 5.12
CA ILE A 281 2.75 10.83 4.50
C ILE A 281 4.10 10.91 5.23
N VAL A 282 4.10 10.89 6.56
CA VAL A 282 5.32 10.93 7.37
C VAL A 282 6.19 9.70 7.09
N SER A 283 5.58 8.50 7.07
CA SER A 283 6.32 7.25 6.77
C SER A 283 6.97 7.30 5.39
N LEU A 284 6.27 7.87 4.41
CA LEU A 284 6.80 8.03 3.07
C LEU A 284 7.94 9.07 3.03
N SER A 285 7.79 10.21 3.73
CA SER A 285 8.75 11.29 3.69
C SER A 285 10.04 10.99 4.45
N LEU A 286 9.96 10.25 5.55
CA LEU A 286 11.16 9.85 6.30
C LEU A 286 12.13 9.03 5.44
N PHE A 287 11.61 8.29 4.46
CA PHE A 287 12.43 7.53 3.53
C PHE A 287 13.29 8.46 2.62
N PHE A 288 12.84 9.71 2.40
CA PHE A 288 13.55 10.67 1.52
C PHE A 288 14.44 11.65 2.28
N LYS A 289 14.42 11.59 3.62
CA LYS A 289 15.22 12.48 4.46
C LYS A 289 16.71 12.13 4.45
N ASP A 290 17.09 11.04 3.81
CA ASP A 290 18.49 10.68 3.64
C ASP A 290 19.18 11.75 2.76
N ASP A 291 20.00 12.58 3.36
CA ASP A 291 20.74 13.65 2.70
C ASP A 291 21.67 13.14 1.59
N GLN A 292 21.87 11.83 1.52
CA GLN A 292 22.67 11.19 0.48
C GLN A 292 21.88 10.99 -0.82
N ASP A 293 20.54 11.13 -0.83
CA ASP A 293 19.76 10.95 -2.08
C ASP A 293 19.86 12.23 -2.94
N PRO A 294 20.49 12.18 -4.11
CA PRO A 294 20.61 13.35 -4.99
C PRO A 294 19.25 13.84 -5.52
N ARG A 295 18.16 13.11 -5.26
CA ARG A 295 16.81 13.46 -5.70
C ARG A 295 15.96 14.09 -4.60
N VAL A 296 16.52 14.39 -3.43
CA VAL A 296 15.72 14.90 -2.29
C VAL A 296 14.86 16.10 -2.68
N ILE A 297 15.42 17.06 -3.43
CA ILE A 297 14.70 18.25 -3.88
C ILE A 297 13.52 17.88 -4.78
N LYS A 298 13.74 16.94 -5.73
CA LYS A 298 12.67 16.48 -6.61
C LYS A 298 11.59 15.73 -5.81
N ASN A 299 12.00 14.89 -4.87
CA ASN A 299 11.08 14.10 -4.05
C ASN A 299 10.18 15.02 -3.19
N ILE A 300 10.78 16.05 -2.57
CA ILE A 300 10.01 17.07 -1.80
C ILE A 300 9.10 17.86 -2.77
N GLY A 301 9.59 18.21 -3.96
CA GLY A 301 8.77 18.86 -5.00
C GLY A 301 7.56 18.00 -5.41
N ASP A 302 7.75 16.68 -5.51
CA ASP A 302 6.65 15.75 -5.83
C ASP A 302 5.62 15.67 -4.68
N LEU A 303 6.06 15.75 -3.41
CA LEU A 303 5.14 15.85 -2.25
C LEU A 303 4.30 17.14 -2.33
N VAL A 304 4.97 18.27 -2.55
CA VAL A 304 4.32 19.59 -2.66
C VAL A 304 3.35 19.58 -3.85
N GLY A 305 3.82 19.16 -5.02
CA GLY A 305 2.99 19.09 -6.24
C GLY A 305 1.82 18.11 -6.13
N GLY A 306 1.88 17.17 -5.19
CA GLY A 306 0.77 16.26 -4.86
C GLY A 306 -0.25 16.85 -3.90
N GLY A 307 0.01 18.06 -3.36
CA GLY A 307 -0.92 18.77 -2.47
C GLY A 307 -0.64 18.62 -0.98
N LEU A 308 0.59 18.26 -0.60
CA LEU A 308 0.97 18.10 0.80
C LEU A 308 0.64 19.31 1.66
N PRO A 309 0.91 20.60 1.25
CA PRO A 309 0.57 21.74 2.09
C PRO A 309 -0.92 21.81 2.45
N THR A 310 -1.80 21.47 1.50
CA THR A 310 -3.25 21.43 1.74
C THR A 310 -3.61 20.35 2.78
N VAL A 311 -3.02 19.16 2.66
CA VAL A 311 -3.24 18.06 3.62
C VAL A 311 -2.80 18.50 5.04
N LEU A 312 -1.61 19.10 5.14
CA LEU A 312 -1.05 19.54 6.43
C LEU A 312 -1.93 20.58 7.12
N VAL A 313 -2.32 21.62 6.38
CA VAL A 313 -3.13 22.70 6.97
C VAL A 313 -4.48 22.16 7.43
N ASN A 314 -5.13 21.30 6.62
CA ASN A 314 -6.41 20.71 7.01
C ASN A 314 -6.25 19.79 8.23
N ALA A 315 -5.21 18.95 8.28
CA ALA A 315 -4.97 18.06 9.41
C ALA A 315 -4.68 18.86 10.69
N LEU A 316 -3.78 19.85 10.61
CA LEU A 316 -3.42 20.70 11.74
C LEU A 316 -4.61 21.53 12.23
N ALA A 317 -5.41 22.10 11.32
CA ALA A 317 -6.57 22.89 11.69
C ALA A 317 -7.62 22.06 12.48
N ASN A 318 -7.63 20.75 12.28
CA ASN A 318 -8.56 19.87 12.97
C ASN A 318 -8.00 19.30 14.29
N SER A 319 -6.69 19.43 14.50
CA SER A 319 -6.01 18.85 15.66
C SER A 319 -5.37 19.91 16.58
N CYS A 320 -5.33 21.18 16.18
CA CYS A 320 -4.56 22.22 16.87
C CYS A 320 -5.05 22.58 18.28
N GLN A 321 -6.24 22.10 18.67
CA GLN A 321 -6.78 22.33 20.02
C GLN A 321 -6.37 21.23 21.02
N ASP A 322 -5.78 20.13 20.53
CA ASP A 322 -5.34 19.00 21.36
C ASP A 322 -3.80 18.97 21.36
N ASP A 323 -3.20 19.53 22.40
CA ASP A 323 -1.74 19.63 22.54
C ASP A 323 -1.03 18.25 22.61
N LYS A 324 -1.80 17.17 22.80
CA LYS A 324 -1.26 15.80 22.83
C LYS A 324 -1.58 15.03 21.56
N SER A 325 -1.89 15.74 20.48
CA SER A 325 -2.25 15.10 19.21
C SER A 325 -0.97 14.68 18.45
N ASP A 326 -0.82 13.39 18.20
CA ASP A 326 0.25 12.84 17.34
C ASP A 326 0.24 13.52 15.97
N THR A 327 -0.93 13.95 15.48
CA THR A 327 -1.07 14.66 14.21
C THR A 327 -0.37 16.02 14.26
N VAL A 328 -0.39 16.71 15.41
CA VAL A 328 0.33 18.01 15.56
C VAL A 328 1.84 17.77 15.44
N ASP A 329 2.39 16.80 16.17
CA ASP A 329 3.82 16.49 16.13
C ASP A 329 4.27 16.07 14.71
N MET A 330 3.48 15.23 14.04
CA MET A 330 3.74 14.83 12.66
C MET A 330 3.68 16.03 11.71
N GLY A 331 2.69 16.90 11.89
CA GLY A 331 2.52 18.10 11.08
C GLY A 331 3.68 19.07 11.23
N LEU A 332 4.15 19.29 12.47
CA LEU A 332 5.30 20.15 12.75
C LEU A 332 6.57 19.60 12.08
N THR A 333 6.79 18.29 12.18
CA THR A 333 7.91 17.63 11.49
C THR A 333 7.86 17.86 9.98
N MET A 334 6.68 17.76 9.39
CA MET A 334 6.52 17.97 7.95
C MET A 334 6.67 19.44 7.55
N LEU A 335 6.19 20.37 8.37
CA LEU A 335 6.38 21.80 8.12
C LEU A 335 7.86 22.17 8.16
N ASP A 336 8.62 21.63 9.12
CA ASP A 336 10.06 21.84 9.22
C ASP A 336 10.79 21.35 7.96
N ILE A 337 10.47 20.12 7.50
CA ILE A 337 11.04 19.58 6.27
C ILE A 337 10.71 20.51 5.09
N LEU A 338 9.46 20.94 4.97
CA LEU A 338 9.04 21.83 3.88
C LEU A 338 9.74 23.20 3.96
N ALA A 339 9.84 23.77 5.17
CA ALA A 339 10.49 25.07 5.38
C ALA A 339 11.97 25.04 4.97
N CYS A 340 12.69 23.97 5.36
CA CYS A 340 14.10 23.81 5.00
C CYS A 340 14.31 23.74 3.48
N HIS A 341 13.35 23.21 2.74
CA HIS A 341 13.47 23.01 1.29
C HIS A 341 12.73 24.06 0.46
N ALA A 342 11.92 24.93 1.07
CA ALA A 342 11.13 25.93 0.34
C ALA A 342 11.99 27.01 -0.33
N VAL A 343 13.25 27.11 0.07
CA VAL A 343 14.22 28.04 -0.57
C VAL A 343 14.55 27.64 -2.03
N TYR A 344 14.32 26.37 -2.39
CA TYR A 344 14.61 25.90 -3.75
C TYR A 344 13.46 26.30 -4.70
N PRO A 345 13.77 26.96 -5.84
CA PRO A 345 12.73 27.41 -6.77
C PRO A 345 11.81 26.32 -7.29
N SER A 346 12.33 25.12 -7.50
CA SER A 346 11.54 23.97 -7.96
C SER A 346 10.50 23.52 -6.94
N ILE A 347 10.62 23.95 -5.68
CA ILE A 347 9.66 23.68 -4.62
C ILE A 347 8.77 24.90 -4.40
N SER A 348 9.36 26.08 -4.12
CA SER A 348 8.59 27.29 -3.80
C SER A 348 7.58 27.67 -4.89
N THR A 349 7.95 27.48 -6.17
CA THR A 349 7.04 27.79 -7.30
C THR A 349 5.86 26.81 -7.43
N GLN A 350 5.92 25.64 -6.76
CA GLN A 350 4.82 24.69 -6.76
C GLN A 350 3.87 24.89 -5.56
N VAL A 351 4.29 25.68 -4.57
CA VAL A 351 3.46 25.95 -3.38
C VAL A 351 2.43 27.03 -3.74
N SER A 352 1.15 26.63 -3.78
CA SER A 352 0.05 27.55 -4.04
C SER A 352 -0.60 27.95 -2.70
N LEU A 353 0.05 28.83 -1.95
CA LEU A 353 -0.47 29.31 -0.65
C LEU A 353 -1.84 29.97 -0.80
N GLU A 354 -2.07 30.63 -1.94
CA GLU A 354 -3.35 31.30 -2.24
C GLU A 354 -4.52 30.33 -2.34
N SER A 355 -4.25 29.05 -2.62
CA SER A 355 -5.28 28.01 -2.71
C SER A 355 -5.74 27.51 -1.35
N ILE A 356 -5.02 27.86 -0.27
CA ILE A 356 -5.34 27.42 1.10
C ILE A 356 -6.26 28.45 1.75
N PRO A 357 -7.46 28.07 2.21
CA PRO A 357 -8.37 29.02 2.82
C PRO A 357 -7.77 29.74 4.03
N THR A 358 -7.81 31.08 4.02
CA THR A 358 -7.27 31.92 5.11
C THR A 358 -7.87 31.55 6.47
N ALA A 359 -9.14 31.14 6.50
CA ALA A 359 -9.78 30.69 7.74
C ALA A 359 -9.06 29.49 8.39
N LEU A 360 -8.54 28.57 7.59
CA LEU A 360 -7.78 27.41 8.11
C LEU A 360 -6.40 27.87 8.62
N ILE A 361 -5.75 28.77 7.90
CA ILE A 361 -4.45 29.33 8.34
C ILE A 361 -4.64 30.06 9.68
N ASN A 362 -5.66 30.92 9.79
CA ASN A 362 -5.95 31.60 11.04
C ASN A 362 -6.20 30.61 12.20
N LYS A 363 -6.87 29.51 11.91
CA LYS A 363 -7.17 28.48 12.91
C LYS A 363 -5.89 27.78 13.41
N ILE A 364 -4.97 27.38 12.53
CA ILE A 364 -3.71 26.75 12.96
C ILE A 364 -2.82 27.74 13.69
N CYS A 365 -2.84 29.02 13.32
CA CYS A 365 -2.05 30.07 13.96
C CYS A 365 -2.56 30.46 15.35
N MET A 366 -3.71 29.92 15.80
CA MET A 366 -4.13 30.05 17.20
C MET A 366 -3.22 29.25 18.15
N ASN A 367 -2.59 28.18 17.66
CA ASN A 367 -1.58 27.45 18.42
C ASN A 367 -0.20 28.07 18.14
N PRO A 368 0.51 28.60 19.16
CA PRO A 368 1.77 29.33 18.95
C PRO A 368 2.86 28.51 18.25
N THR A 369 3.00 27.24 18.62
CA THR A 369 4.02 26.35 18.04
C THR A 369 3.78 26.13 16.55
N ILE A 370 2.52 25.86 16.17
CA ILE A 370 2.15 25.66 14.76
C ILE A 370 2.31 26.97 13.99
N ARG A 371 1.91 28.09 14.60
CA ARG A 371 2.04 29.42 14.00
C ARG A 371 3.51 29.73 13.64
N ASP A 372 4.42 29.48 14.57
CA ASP A 372 5.84 29.78 14.35
C ASP A 372 6.42 28.91 13.23
N ALA A 373 6.08 27.61 13.19
CA ALA A 373 6.50 26.70 12.13
C ALA A 373 5.87 27.08 10.76
N TRP A 374 4.58 27.49 10.76
CA TRP A 374 3.90 27.95 9.55
C TRP A 374 4.50 29.22 9.01
N ASN A 375 4.77 30.21 9.88
CA ASN A 375 5.36 31.48 9.47
C ASN A 375 6.76 31.28 8.87
N ALA A 376 7.57 30.40 9.45
CA ALA A 376 8.89 30.05 8.89
C ALA A 376 8.75 29.44 7.49
N PHE A 377 7.81 28.52 7.31
CA PHE A 377 7.54 27.91 6.00
C PHE A 377 7.07 28.97 4.99
N GLU A 378 6.09 29.79 5.35
CA GLU A 378 5.53 30.83 4.48
C GLU A 378 6.60 31.86 4.06
N GLN A 379 7.44 32.29 5.01
CA GLN A 379 8.55 33.21 4.75
C GLN A 379 9.53 32.57 3.74
N ASN A 380 9.95 31.34 3.96
CA ASN A 380 10.92 30.67 3.09
C ASN A 380 10.35 30.45 1.68
N VAL A 381 9.04 30.18 1.55
CA VAL A 381 8.37 30.12 0.24
C VAL A 381 8.44 31.50 -0.46
N GLY A 382 8.11 32.56 0.28
CA GLY A 382 8.16 33.95 -0.25
C GLY A 382 9.56 34.34 -0.72
N ASP A 383 10.57 34.05 0.09
CA ASP A 383 11.96 34.35 -0.22
C ASP A 383 12.44 33.52 -1.43
N GLY A 384 12.04 32.25 -1.52
CA GLY A 384 12.35 31.39 -2.66
C GLY A 384 11.73 31.90 -3.96
N VAL A 385 10.47 32.29 -3.93
CA VAL A 385 9.77 32.87 -5.10
C VAL A 385 10.43 34.18 -5.53
N ALA A 386 10.70 35.09 -4.58
CA ALA A 386 11.33 36.38 -4.87
C ALA A 386 12.74 36.21 -5.44
N SER A 387 13.53 35.29 -4.86
CA SER A 387 14.88 34.95 -5.36
C SER A 387 14.80 34.42 -6.77
N TYR A 388 13.88 33.50 -7.05
CA TYR A 388 13.70 32.92 -8.37
C TYR A 388 13.35 33.98 -9.41
N ALA A 389 12.43 34.90 -9.09
CA ALA A 389 12.04 35.98 -9.97
C ALA A 389 13.24 36.88 -10.30
N ARG A 390 14.06 37.20 -9.29
CA ARG A 390 15.26 38.02 -9.45
C ARG A 390 16.29 37.30 -10.34
N PHE A 391 16.59 36.02 -10.05
CA PHE A 391 17.60 35.29 -10.84
C PHE A 391 17.14 35.02 -12.27
N LYS A 392 15.83 34.82 -12.46
CA LYS A 392 15.25 34.66 -13.80
C LYS A 392 15.41 35.93 -14.63
N SER A 393 15.20 37.09 -14.03
CA SER A 393 15.39 38.37 -14.71
C SER A 393 16.86 38.59 -15.09
N LEU A 394 17.79 38.08 -14.31
CA LEU A 394 19.24 38.15 -14.58
C LEU A 394 19.75 37.00 -15.48
N ARG A 395 18.87 36.14 -15.92
CA ARG A 395 19.20 34.94 -16.75
C ARG A 395 20.21 33.99 -16.10
N ILE A 396 20.22 33.94 -14.76
CA ILE A 396 21.10 33.03 -14.02
C ILE A 396 20.36 31.71 -13.82
N THR A 397 21.01 30.61 -14.19
CA THR A 397 20.49 29.27 -13.95
C THR A 397 20.77 28.88 -12.50
N LEU A 398 19.73 28.65 -11.71
CA LEU A 398 19.86 28.18 -10.33
C LEU A 398 20.04 26.66 -10.32
N CYS A 399 20.92 26.20 -9.47
CA CYS A 399 21.15 24.78 -9.26
C CYS A 399 20.30 24.29 -8.08
N ASP A 400 19.40 23.35 -8.35
CA ASP A 400 18.58 22.72 -7.32
C ASP A 400 19.25 21.46 -6.73
N ASN A 401 20.53 21.23 -7.04
CA ASN A 401 21.27 20.09 -6.49
C ASN A 401 21.97 20.52 -5.19
N PRO A 402 21.53 20.04 -4.02
CA PRO A 402 22.12 20.45 -2.73
C PRO A 402 23.61 20.06 -2.60
N LEU A 403 24.04 18.97 -3.25
CA LEU A 403 25.44 18.53 -3.19
C LEU A 403 26.36 19.50 -3.97
N VAL A 404 25.88 20.05 -5.08
CA VAL A 404 26.63 21.04 -5.87
C VAL A 404 26.61 22.40 -5.18
N CYS A 405 25.47 22.80 -4.62
CA CYS A 405 25.34 24.08 -3.93
C CYS A 405 26.26 24.17 -2.71
N ALA A 406 26.37 23.09 -1.95
CA ALA A 406 27.29 23.01 -0.79
C ALA A 406 28.76 23.20 -1.22
N SER A 407 29.14 22.65 -2.39
CA SER A 407 30.50 22.78 -2.92
C SER A 407 30.83 24.21 -3.41
N ILE A 408 29.82 24.93 -3.92
CA ILE A 408 30.01 26.29 -4.45
C ILE A 408 30.12 27.30 -3.30
N THR A 409 29.45 27.08 -2.18
CA THR A 409 29.52 28.00 -1.01
C THR A 409 30.95 28.11 -0.47
N ILE A 410 31.76 27.05 -0.62
CA ILE A 410 33.16 27.05 -0.20
C ILE A 410 34.06 27.93 -1.08
N LEU A 411 33.66 28.16 -2.34
CA LEU A 411 34.49 28.90 -3.34
C LEU A 411 34.23 30.42 -3.37
N VAL A 412 33.23 30.91 -2.66
CA VAL A 412 32.83 32.35 -2.73
C VAL A 412 33.20 33.11 -1.46
N HIS A 413 34.16 32.64 -0.65
CA HIS A 413 34.74 33.50 0.37
C HIS A 413 35.72 34.49 -0.28
N PRO A 414 35.43 35.79 -0.33
CA PRO A 414 36.40 36.72 -0.82
C PRO A 414 37.61 36.70 0.13
N ALA A 415 38.78 36.51 -0.47
CA ALA A 415 40.01 36.76 0.25
C ALA A 415 40.07 38.23 0.59
N HIS A 416 40.02 38.59 1.87
CA HIS A 416 40.37 39.91 2.35
C HIS A 416 41.87 40.02 2.45
#